data_076acb26a4b6f6e6e81f489edf87ddf6
#
_entry.id   076acb26a4b6f6e6e81f489edf87ddf6
#
_cell.length_a   1.000
_cell.length_b   1.000
_cell.length_c   1.000
_cell.angle_alpha   90.00
_cell.angle_beta   90.00
_cell.angle_gamma   90.00
#
_symmetry.space_group_name_H-M   'P 1'
#
loop_
_entity.id
_entity.type
_entity.pdbx_description
1 polymer ?
#
loop_
_entity_poly.entity_id
_entity_poly.type
_entity_poly.pdbx_seq_one_letter_code
_entity_poly.pdbx_strand_id
1 'polypeptide(L)'
;MTIEGHPKVSVMLCAYNAESVISSAIESVLEQTYRDFEFIIVDDGSTDNTRQVVKGFQDSRIKLISCRHDYIRSLNMGLRKCSGKYIARIDADDMMMPQRLETQVGLMETDPEVAVCCSWGTTFGDVEKMIGHHVREYIDNAYFWLLTGNYLMHPSAMLRREFMKAKRIYYKNYPYAEDYKLWTDITLKGGRIYVIPEELLKYRVNKQQVSFKHHEEQATSRLRIQQEVVEHLLNLIEHTEKRHLKNVYRTMQYLNQASLIQGDEIIYIMYKLLRRTNFFVK
;
A
#
# COMPACT_ATOMS: atom_id res chain seq x y z
N MET A 1 4.54 1.88 25.90
CA MET A 1 5.93 1.81 26.38
C MET A 1 6.83 1.84 25.15
N THR A 2 7.61 2.89 24.98
CA THR A 2 8.70 2.94 23.99
C THR A 2 9.72 1.90 24.39
N ILE A 3 10.05 0.98 23.50
CA ILE A 3 11.20 0.08 23.71
C ILE A 3 12.42 1.00 23.71
N GLU A 4 13.11 1.12 24.84
CA GLU A 4 14.28 1.98 24.98
C GLU A 4 15.27 1.73 23.82
N GLY A 5 15.62 2.78 23.08
CA GLY A 5 16.63 2.77 22.02
C GLY A 5 16.15 2.67 20.57
N HIS A 6 14.84 2.56 20.29
CA HIS A 6 14.33 2.55 18.92
C HIS A 6 13.46 3.78 18.61
N PRO A 7 13.56 4.37 17.42
CA PRO A 7 12.70 5.49 17.02
C PRO A 7 11.25 5.07 16.94
N LYS A 8 10.34 6.02 17.10
CA LYS A 8 8.90 5.78 16.98
C LYS A 8 8.49 5.40 15.55
N VAL A 9 9.07 6.06 14.57
CA VAL A 9 8.76 5.87 13.16
C VAL A 9 10.01 5.43 12.39
N SER A 10 9.86 4.46 11.48
CA SER A 10 10.82 4.25 10.39
C SER A 10 10.19 4.80 9.12
N VAL A 11 10.77 5.83 8.53
CA VAL A 11 10.41 6.21 7.15
C VAL A 11 11.13 5.26 6.21
N MET A 12 10.43 4.72 5.22
CA MET A 12 10.95 3.75 4.25
C MET A 12 10.76 4.26 2.83
N LEU A 13 11.86 4.37 2.09
CA LEU A 13 11.93 4.76 0.69
C LEU A 13 12.71 3.70 -0.08
N CYS A 14 12.17 3.22 -1.20
CA CYS A 14 12.91 2.42 -2.17
C CYS A 14 13.14 3.24 -3.44
N ALA A 15 14.38 3.27 -3.94
CA ALA A 15 14.76 4.06 -5.10
C ALA A 15 15.45 3.19 -6.16
N TYR A 16 15.14 3.45 -7.42
CA TYR A 16 15.84 2.91 -8.58
C TYR A 16 15.95 4.00 -9.66
N ASN A 17 17.17 4.39 -10.02
CA ASN A 17 17.46 5.41 -11.02
C ASN A 17 16.63 6.70 -10.82
N ALA A 18 16.78 7.30 -9.63
CA ALA A 18 16.01 8.45 -9.16
C ALA A 18 16.88 9.70 -8.94
N GLU A 19 18.07 9.80 -9.54
CA GLU A 19 19.04 10.88 -9.29
C GLU A 19 18.45 12.29 -9.42
N SER A 20 17.50 12.48 -10.35
CA SER A 20 16.91 13.78 -10.66
C SER A 20 15.78 14.21 -9.70
N VAL A 21 15.24 13.28 -8.90
CA VAL A 21 14.03 13.55 -8.10
C VAL A 21 14.19 13.23 -6.61
N ILE A 22 15.09 12.33 -6.23
CA ILE A 22 15.21 11.80 -4.87
C ILE A 22 15.58 12.87 -3.83
N SER A 23 16.27 13.93 -4.21
CA SER A 23 16.65 15.02 -3.27
C SER A 23 15.42 15.65 -2.63
N SER A 24 14.40 16.00 -3.43
CA SER A 24 13.18 16.62 -2.91
C SER A 24 12.40 15.68 -1.99
N ALA A 25 12.40 14.37 -2.27
CA ALA A 25 11.80 13.38 -1.39
C ALA A 25 12.53 13.33 -0.04
N ILE A 26 13.87 13.26 -0.05
CA ILE A 26 14.69 13.23 1.18
C ILE A 26 14.49 14.51 2.00
N GLU A 27 14.57 15.69 1.39
CA GLU A 27 14.35 16.97 2.04
C GLU A 27 12.99 17.01 2.75
N SER A 28 11.91 16.61 2.06
CA SER A 28 10.56 16.59 2.62
C SER A 28 10.41 15.68 3.84
N VAL A 29 11.18 14.59 3.91
CA VAL A 29 11.24 13.70 5.07
C VAL A 29 12.04 14.32 6.21
N LEU A 30 13.19 14.93 5.92
CA LEU A 30 14.04 15.55 6.93
C LEU A 30 13.39 16.78 7.57
N GLU A 31 12.50 17.46 6.86
CA GLU A 31 11.76 18.65 7.28
C GLU A 31 10.48 18.32 8.08
N GLN A 32 10.13 17.06 8.30
CA GLN A 32 8.95 16.68 9.08
C GLN A 32 8.96 17.33 10.47
N THR A 33 7.79 17.81 10.95
CA THR A 33 7.61 18.37 12.30
C THR A 33 7.87 17.31 13.38
N TYR A 34 7.49 16.07 13.13
CA TYR A 34 7.79 14.94 14.01
C TYR A 34 9.23 14.49 13.85
N ARG A 35 10.03 14.48 14.93
CA ARG A 35 11.49 14.29 14.88
C ARG A 35 11.98 12.90 15.26
N ASP A 36 11.19 12.12 16.00
CA ASP A 36 11.56 10.77 16.47
C ASP A 36 11.39 9.72 15.37
N PHE A 37 12.26 9.75 14.36
CA PHE A 37 12.27 8.78 13.27
C PHE A 37 13.67 8.42 12.80
N GLU A 38 13.80 7.23 12.21
CA GLU A 38 14.89 6.82 11.33
C GLU A 38 14.42 6.85 9.87
N PHE A 39 15.36 7.02 8.93
CA PHE A 39 15.06 7.04 7.51
C PHE A 39 15.82 5.94 6.77
N ILE A 40 15.13 4.88 6.41
CA ILE A 40 15.65 3.73 5.67
C ILE A 40 15.48 3.99 4.18
N ILE A 41 16.56 4.19 3.47
CA ILE A 41 16.58 4.33 2.02
C ILE A 41 17.19 3.06 1.44
N VAL A 42 16.41 2.35 0.61
CA VAL A 42 16.86 1.15 -0.10
C VAL A 42 17.10 1.52 -1.56
N ASP A 43 18.36 1.51 -1.96
CA ASP A 43 18.76 1.61 -3.35
C ASP A 43 18.62 0.24 -4.02
N ASP A 44 17.68 0.11 -4.94
CA ASP A 44 17.34 -1.11 -5.66
C ASP A 44 18.26 -1.36 -6.87
N GLY A 45 19.57 -1.16 -6.67
CA GLY A 45 20.58 -1.42 -7.69
C GLY A 45 20.67 -0.33 -8.76
N SER A 46 20.52 0.94 -8.39
CA SER A 46 20.64 2.06 -9.32
C SER A 46 21.98 2.08 -10.07
N THR A 47 21.90 2.45 -11.34
CA THR A 47 23.03 2.59 -12.26
C THR A 47 23.40 4.04 -12.53
N ASP A 48 22.57 4.99 -12.09
CA ASP A 48 22.79 6.43 -12.13
C ASP A 48 23.44 6.96 -10.83
N ASN A 49 23.41 8.27 -10.61
CA ASN A 49 24.00 8.89 -9.40
C ASN A 49 23.07 8.88 -8.15
N THR A 50 21.97 8.13 -8.17
CA THR A 50 21.02 8.07 -7.03
C THR A 50 21.74 7.86 -5.69
N ARG A 51 22.67 6.90 -5.60
CA ARG A 51 23.43 6.62 -4.36
C ARG A 51 24.33 7.77 -3.92
N GLN A 52 24.95 8.46 -4.87
CA GLN A 52 25.81 9.61 -4.60
C GLN A 52 24.98 10.77 -4.06
N VAL A 53 23.80 11.01 -4.64
CA VAL A 53 22.85 12.03 -4.16
C VAL A 53 22.46 11.74 -2.71
N VAL A 54 22.04 10.50 -2.38
CA VAL A 54 21.68 10.12 -0.99
C VAL A 54 22.87 10.32 -0.02
N LYS A 55 24.08 9.91 -0.40
CA LYS A 55 25.28 10.06 0.42
C LYS A 55 25.69 11.54 0.65
N GLY A 56 25.21 12.46 -0.17
CA GLY A 56 25.41 13.91 -0.02
C GLY A 56 24.69 14.47 1.21
N PHE A 57 23.64 13.84 1.69
CA PHE A 57 22.90 14.27 2.88
C PHE A 57 23.62 13.85 4.16
N GLN A 58 24.00 14.84 4.99
CA GLN A 58 24.72 14.64 6.25
C GLN A 58 23.75 14.61 7.45
N ASP A 59 22.78 13.66 7.43
CA ASP A 59 21.82 13.47 8.52
C ASP A 59 21.92 12.06 9.10
N SER A 60 22.16 11.96 10.40
CA SER A 60 22.38 10.69 11.10
C SER A 60 21.17 9.76 11.12
N ARG A 61 19.99 10.26 10.82
CA ARG A 61 18.76 9.45 10.71
C ARG A 61 18.74 8.60 9.45
N ILE A 62 19.49 8.99 8.41
CA ILE A 62 19.54 8.29 7.11
C ILE A 62 20.37 7.02 7.22
N LYS A 63 19.79 5.90 6.77
CA LYS A 63 20.43 4.60 6.62
C LYS A 63 20.26 4.11 5.20
N LEU A 64 21.31 4.25 4.38
CA LEU A 64 21.33 3.77 3.00
C LEU A 64 21.69 2.29 2.93
N ILE A 65 20.87 1.50 2.23
CA ILE A 65 21.06 0.07 2.00
C ILE A 65 21.02 -0.15 0.49
N SER A 66 22.04 -0.80 -0.06
CA SER A 66 22.06 -1.15 -1.48
C SER A 66 21.70 -2.62 -1.68
N CYS A 67 20.83 -2.88 -2.63
CA CYS A 67 20.38 -4.21 -3.04
C CYS A 67 20.71 -4.47 -4.52
N ARG A 68 20.65 -5.73 -4.94
CA ARG A 68 20.58 -6.06 -6.36
C ARG A 68 19.15 -5.76 -6.83
N HIS A 69 19.01 -5.22 -8.04
CA HIS A 69 17.73 -4.83 -8.63
C HIS A 69 16.69 -5.96 -8.58
N ASP A 70 15.71 -5.78 -7.71
CA ASP A 70 14.52 -6.60 -7.51
C ASP A 70 13.59 -5.81 -6.57
N TYR A 71 12.62 -5.13 -7.14
CA TYR A 71 11.76 -4.19 -6.42
C TYR A 71 11.06 -4.82 -5.21
N ILE A 72 10.46 -6.00 -5.36
CA ILE A 72 9.77 -6.71 -4.26
C ILE A 72 10.73 -7.10 -3.14
N ARG A 73 11.93 -7.55 -3.50
CA ARG A 73 12.99 -7.87 -2.55
C ARG A 73 13.44 -6.62 -1.81
N SER A 74 13.59 -5.50 -2.50
CA SER A 74 14.02 -4.22 -1.93
C SER A 74 12.97 -3.64 -0.99
N LEU A 75 11.67 -3.67 -1.34
CA LEU A 75 10.58 -3.33 -0.44
C LEU A 75 10.61 -4.18 0.84
N ASN A 76 10.76 -5.50 0.71
CA ASN A 76 10.84 -6.40 1.85
C ASN A 76 12.14 -6.23 2.66
N MET A 77 13.24 -5.83 2.03
CA MET A 77 14.46 -5.45 2.73
C MET A 77 14.21 -4.21 3.60
N GLY A 78 13.58 -3.18 3.05
CA GLY A 78 13.17 -1.98 3.79
C GLY A 78 12.31 -2.34 5.01
N LEU A 79 11.24 -3.11 4.84
CA LEU A 79 10.40 -3.58 5.95
C LEU A 79 11.19 -4.27 7.07
N ARG A 80 12.15 -5.14 6.70
CA ARG A 80 12.99 -5.86 7.70
C ARG A 80 13.94 -4.94 8.45
N LYS A 81 14.42 -3.87 7.81
CA LYS A 81 15.40 -2.94 8.40
C LYS A 81 14.74 -1.87 9.26
N CYS A 82 13.45 -1.63 9.10
CA CYS A 82 12.68 -0.72 9.95
C CYS A 82 12.63 -1.25 11.39
N SER A 83 13.02 -0.41 12.35
CA SER A 83 13.01 -0.71 13.80
C SER A 83 11.87 0.00 14.54
N GLY A 84 11.30 1.05 13.98
CA GLY A 84 10.24 1.87 14.57
C GLY A 84 8.94 1.09 14.84
N LYS A 85 8.11 1.63 15.73
CA LYS A 85 6.76 1.12 16.00
C LYS A 85 5.88 1.20 14.75
N TYR A 86 6.05 2.26 13.98
CA TYR A 86 5.36 2.52 12.72
C TYR A 86 6.33 2.57 11.55
N ILE A 87 5.85 2.21 10.36
CA ILE A 87 6.61 2.28 9.11
C ILE A 87 5.85 3.22 8.17
N ALA A 88 6.39 4.41 7.93
CA ALA A 88 5.85 5.37 6.97
C ALA A 88 6.52 5.17 5.61
N ARG A 89 5.73 4.95 4.58
CA ARG A 89 6.23 4.74 3.22
C ARG A 89 6.25 6.05 2.43
N ILE A 90 7.22 6.22 1.55
CA ILE A 90 7.25 7.28 0.53
C ILE A 90 7.94 6.75 -0.74
N ASP A 91 7.54 7.24 -1.91
CA ASP A 91 8.24 7.03 -3.17
C ASP A 91 9.38 8.03 -3.37
N ALA A 92 10.36 7.66 -4.19
CA ALA A 92 11.56 8.45 -4.42
C ALA A 92 11.29 9.76 -5.19
N ASP A 93 10.14 9.88 -5.83
CA ASP A 93 9.71 11.03 -6.62
C ASP A 93 8.58 11.86 -5.99
N ASP A 94 8.09 11.45 -4.80
CA ASP A 94 7.02 12.11 -4.07
C ASP A 94 7.58 13.01 -2.93
N MET A 95 6.71 13.81 -2.31
CA MET A 95 7.09 14.63 -1.15
C MET A 95 6.05 14.49 -0.03
N MET A 96 6.52 14.42 1.22
CA MET A 96 5.67 14.47 2.41
C MET A 96 5.31 15.91 2.75
N MET A 97 4.06 16.17 3.15
CA MET A 97 3.72 17.44 3.80
C MET A 97 4.35 17.50 5.20
N PRO A 98 4.77 18.68 5.69
CA PRO A 98 5.58 18.80 6.93
C PRO A 98 4.96 18.13 8.17
N GLN A 99 3.63 18.13 8.30
CA GLN A 99 2.90 17.58 9.45
C GLN A 99 2.53 16.11 9.30
N ARG A 100 2.88 15.44 8.19
CA ARG A 100 2.38 14.11 7.89
C ARG A 100 2.68 13.07 8.98
N LEU A 101 3.94 12.97 9.41
CA LEU A 101 4.30 11.97 10.43
C LEU A 101 3.60 12.23 11.76
N GLU A 102 3.49 13.49 12.17
CA GLU A 102 2.80 13.89 13.40
C GLU A 102 1.32 13.51 13.38
N THR A 103 0.60 13.86 12.30
CA THR A 103 -0.81 13.53 12.12
C THR A 103 -1.04 12.02 12.12
N GLN A 104 -0.23 11.26 11.36
CA GLN A 104 -0.38 9.81 11.27
C GLN A 104 -0.02 9.09 12.57
N VAL A 105 1.02 9.52 13.28
CA VAL A 105 1.38 8.97 14.60
C VAL A 105 0.27 9.25 15.60
N GLY A 106 -0.27 10.48 15.63
CA GLY A 106 -1.39 10.84 16.50
C GLY A 106 -2.57 9.88 16.34
N LEU A 107 -3.01 9.63 15.09
CA LEU A 107 -4.09 8.68 14.81
C LEU A 107 -3.72 7.26 15.26
N MET A 108 -2.54 6.76 14.89
CA MET A 108 -2.13 5.38 15.18
C MET A 108 -1.93 5.12 16.69
N GLU A 109 -1.66 6.17 17.50
CA GLU A 109 -1.58 6.05 18.96
C GLU A 109 -2.96 6.05 19.62
N THR A 110 -3.92 6.78 19.08
CA THR A 110 -5.28 6.85 19.62
C THR A 110 -6.11 5.61 19.26
N ASP A 111 -5.83 4.95 18.13
CA ASP A 111 -6.52 3.74 17.73
C ASP A 111 -5.55 2.57 17.47
N PRO A 112 -5.36 1.67 18.45
CA PRO A 112 -4.48 0.52 18.32
C PRO A 112 -4.95 -0.54 17.31
N GLU A 113 -6.21 -0.52 16.88
CA GLU A 113 -6.75 -1.47 15.91
C GLU A 113 -6.43 -1.10 14.46
N VAL A 114 -6.06 0.17 14.20
CA VAL A 114 -5.63 0.59 12.88
C VAL A 114 -4.30 -0.07 12.54
N ALA A 115 -4.31 -0.94 11.53
CA ALA A 115 -3.13 -1.62 11.01
C ALA A 115 -2.39 -0.79 9.98
N VAL A 116 -3.11 0.03 9.22
CA VAL A 116 -2.58 0.96 8.22
C VAL A 116 -3.43 2.22 8.16
N CYS A 117 -2.80 3.38 8.13
CA CYS A 117 -3.44 4.61 7.73
C CYS A 117 -2.79 5.19 6.47
N CYS A 118 -3.63 5.68 5.57
CA CYS A 118 -3.24 6.46 4.39
C CYS A 118 -3.77 7.89 4.54
N SER A 119 -3.45 8.76 3.59
CA SER A 119 -4.01 10.11 3.54
C SER A 119 -4.41 10.49 2.12
N TRP A 120 -5.10 11.59 1.97
CA TRP A 120 -5.24 12.26 0.69
C TRP A 120 -3.89 12.85 0.25
N GLY A 121 -3.84 13.30 -0.98
CA GLY A 121 -2.70 13.99 -1.53
C GLY A 121 -3.08 14.94 -2.66
N THR A 122 -2.12 15.74 -3.06
CA THR A 122 -2.20 16.60 -4.24
C THR A 122 -1.15 16.16 -5.24
N THR A 123 -1.52 16.02 -6.50
CA THR A 123 -0.56 15.75 -7.57
C THR A 123 0.24 17.00 -7.90
N PHE A 124 1.44 16.82 -8.40
CA PHE A 124 2.26 17.90 -8.96
C PHE A 124 3.07 17.38 -10.17
N GLY A 125 3.68 18.27 -10.91
CA GLY A 125 4.35 17.96 -12.17
C GLY A 125 3.45 18.29 -13.36
N ASP A 126 3.06 17.31 -14.18
CA ASP A 126 2.26 17.55 -15.39
C ASP A 126 0.81 17.96 -15.08
N VAL A 127 0.28 17.58 -13.93
CA VAL A 127 -1.10 17.89 -13.51
C VAL A 127 -1.14 18.15 -12.00
N GLU A 128 -1.84 19.20 -11.60
CA GLU A 128 -2.09 19.50 -10.19
C GLU A 128 -3.58 19.31 -9.88
N LYS A 129 -3.89 18.37 -9.00
CA LYS A 129 -5.26 18.09 -8.51
C LYS A 129 -5.22 17.34 -7.18
N MET A 130 -6.25 17.51 -6.38
CA MET A 130 -6.47 16.68 -5.18
C MET A 130 -6.79 15.23 -5.58
N ILE A 131 -6.19 14.26 -4.89
CA ILE A 131 -6.42 12.82 -5.09
C ILE A 131 -6.71 12.13 -3.76
N GLY A 132 -7.44 11.03 -3.81
CA GLY A 132 -7.83 10.24 -2.62
C GLY A 132 -9.06 10.77 -1.88
N HIS A 133 -9.61 11.95 -2.21
CA HIS A 133 -10.69 12.64 -1.50
C HIS A 133 -12.03 11.89 -1.44
N HIS A 134 -12.21 10.85 -2.25
CA HIS A 134 -13.41 10.01 -2.25
C HIS A 134 -13.36 8.88 -1.19
N VAL A 135 -12.23 8.73 -0.51
CA VAL A 135 -12.04 7.77 0.57
C VAL A 135 -11.63 8.51 1.83
N ARG A 136 -12.32 8.28 2.94
CA ARG A 136 -12.04 8.94 4.22
C ARG A 136 -12.43 8.08 5.40
N GLU A 137 -11.73 8.28 6.52
CA GLU A 137 -11.97 7.64 7.79
C GLU A 137 -11.84 6.10 7.72
N TYR A 138 -12.58 5.38 8.52
CA TYR A 138 -12.58 3.92 8.48
C TYR A 138 -13.22 3.40 7.20
N ILE A 139 -12.56 2.41 6.60
CA ILE A 139 -13.16 1.69 5.50
C ILE A 139 -13.90 0.49 6.05
N ASP A 140 -15.20 0.65 6.24
CA ASP A 140 -16.06 -0.45 6.64
C ASP A 140 -16.09 -1.53 5.57
N ASN A 141 -16.00 -2.80 6.02
CA ASN A 141 -15.97 -3.93 5.10
C ASN A 141 -14.93 -3.76 3.97
N ALA A 142 -13.70 -3.41 4.35
CA ALA A 142 -12.63 -3.06 3.42
C ALA A 142 -12.39 -4.11 2.31
N TYR A 143 -12.68 -5.39 2.57
CA TYR A 143 -12.59 -6.44 1.56
C TYR A 143 -13.59 -6.24 0.40
N PHE A 144 -14.82 -5.76 0.65
CA PHE A 144 -15.76 -5.44 -0.42
C PHE A 144 -15.33 -4.22 -1.22
N TRP A 145 -14.82 -3.22 -0.51
CA TRP A 145 -14.30 -2.02 -1.15
C TRP A 145 -13.07 -2.37 -2.02
N LEU A 146 -12.17 -3.20 -1.50
CA LEU A 146 -11.01 -3.68 -2.27
C LEU A 146 -11.38 -4.59 -3.45
N LEU A 147 -12.58 -5.22 -3.49
CA LEU A 147 -13.06 -5.90 -4.69
C LEU A 147 -13.36 -4.95 -5.85
N THR A 148 -13.61 -3.67 -5.58
CA THR A 148 -13.89 -2.69 -6.63
C THR A 148 -12.62 -2.03 -7.18
N GLY A 149 -11.48 -2.11 -6.49
CA GLY A 149 -10.21 -1.59 -6.95
C GLY A 149 -9.23 -1.23 -5.83
N ASN A 150 -8.07 -0.75 -6.22
CA ASN A 150 -7.07 -0.16 -5.32
C ASN A 150 -7.24 1.37 -5.31
N TYR A 151 -7.68 1.93 -4.20
CA TYR A 151 -7.89 3.37 -4.03
C TYR A 151 -6.99 3.97 -2.94
N LEU A 152 -6.12 3.18 -2.33
CA LEU A 152 -5.19 3.65 -1.32
C LEU A 152 -3.90 4.13 -1.98
N MET A 153 -3.46 5.28 -1.55
CA MET A 153 -2.19 5.86 -2.04
C MET A 153 -1.02 5.21 -1.30
N HIS A 154 -0.32 4.30 -1.96
CA HIS A 154 0.81 3.59 -1.38
C HIS A 154 1.87 4.51 -0.76
N PRO A 155 2.31 5.61 -1.42
CA PRO A 155 3.29 6.53 -0.83
C PRO A 155 2.78 7.31 0.37
N SER A 156 1.47 7.31 0.67
CA SER A 156 0.93 7.96 1.86
C SER A 156 0.81 7.03 3.07
N ALA A 157 1.06 5.74 2.91
CA ALA A 157 0.79 4.74 3.93
C ALA A 157 1.72 4.83 5.15
N MET A 158 1.15 4.65 6.36
CA MET A 158 1.85 4.31 7.59
C MET A 158 1.30 3.00 8.14
N LEU A 159 2.19 2.02 8.37
CA LEU A 159 1.88 0.65 8.77
C LEU A 159 2.22 0.43 10.25
N ARG A 160 1.39 -0.34 10.97
CA ARG A 160 1.72 -0.83 12.33
C ARG A 160 2.64 -2.04 12.21
N ARG A 161 3.93 -1.84 12.52
CA ARG A 161 4.98 -2.86 12.36
C ARG A 161 4.69 -4.16 13.12
N GLU A 162 4.16 -4.06 14.33
CA GLU A 162 3.82 -5.24 15.13
C GLU A 162 2.73 -6.08 14.47
N PHE A 163 1.67 -5.45 13.94
CA PHE A 163 0.62 -6.14 13.20
C PHE A 163 1.20 -6.87 11.97
N MET A 164 2.04 -6.17 11.18
CA MET A 164 2.68 -6.76 10.00
C MET A 164 3.50 -8.01 10.37
N LYS A 165 4.28 -7.95 11.45
CA LYS A 165 5.09 -9.07 11.94
C LYS A 165 4.23 -10.23 12.47
N ALA A 166 3.29 -9.95 13.37
CA ALA A 166 2.43 -10.96 13.99
C ALA A 166 1.60 -11.72 12.94
N LYS A 167 1.13 -11.03 11.92
CA LYS A 167 0.33 -11.61 10.83
C LYS A 167 1.18 -12.09 9.65
N ARG A 168 2.51 -12.00 9.71
CA ARG A 168 3.45 -12.38 8.63
C ARG A 168 3.04 -11.76 7.29
N ILE A 169 2.85 -10.44 7.29
CA ILE A 169 2.49 -9.66 6.11
C ILE A 169 3.76 -9.02 5.54
N TYR A 170 3.95 -9.17 4.23
CA TYR A 170 5.08 -8.66 3.46
C TYR A 170 4.65 -8.46 2.02
N TYR A 171 5.43 -7.72 1.24
CA TYR A 171 5.18 -7.54 -0.18
C TYR A 171 5.34 -8.85 -0.95
N LYS A 172 4.39 -9.14 -1.82
CA LYS A 172 4.37 -10.33 -2.67
C LYS A 172 4.52 -9.95 -4.13
N ASN A 173 5.00 -10.88 -4.94
CA ASN A 173 5.17 -10.64 -6.37
C ASN A 173 3.82 -10.69 -7.11
N TYR A 174 3.20 -9.52 -7.19
CA TYR A 174 2.05 -9.18 -8.02
C TYR A 174 2.47 -7.98 -8.85
N PRO A 175 2.95 -8.18 -10.09
CA PRO A 175 3.53 -7.11 -10.90
C PRO A 175 2.63 -5.88 -10.94
N TYR A 176 3.17 -4.73 -10.55
CA TYR A 176 2.50 -3.42 -10.54
C TYR A 176 1.22 -3.32 -9.69
N ALA A 177 1.00 -4.29 -8.78
CA ALA A 177 -0.13 -4.32 -7.84
C ALA A 177 0.28 -4.91 -6.47
N GLU A 178 1.55 -4.83 -6.11
CA GLU A 178 2.12 -5.32 -4.86
C GLU A 178 1.53 -4.60 -3.65
N ASP A 179 1.19 -3.33 -3.80
CA ASP A 179 0.50 -2.51 -2.80
C ASP A 179 -0.95 -2.98 -2.62
N TYR A 180 -1.67 -3.21 -3.71
CA TYR A 180 -3.02 -3.73 -3.67
C TYR A 180 -3.07 -5.10 -2.98
N LYS A 181 -2.10 -5.96 -3.27
CA LYS A 181 -1.95 -7.24 -2.57
C LYS A 181 -1.68 -7.05 -1.08
N LEU A 182 -0.86 -6.06 -0.72
CA LEU A 182 -0.57 -5.75 0.68
C LEU A 182 -1.85 -5.34 1.44
N TRP A 183 -2.67 -4.46 0.86
CA TRP A 183 -3.91 -4.00 1.46
C TRP A 183 -4.91 -5.14 1.65
N THR A 184 -5.06 -6.00 0.65
CA THR A 184 -5.93 -7.17 0.77
C THR A 184 -5.43 -8.14 1.83
N ASP A 185 -4.14 -8.42 1.91
CA ASP A 185 -3.56 -9.29 2.96
C ASP A 185 -3.76 -8.69 4.36
N ILE A 186 -3.61 -7.38 4.54
CA ILE A 186 -3.87 -6.70 5.81
C ILE A 186 -5.34 -6.89 6.23
N THR A 187 -6.26 -6.59 5.31
CA THR A 187 -7.70 -6.66 5.55
C THR A 187 -8.16 -8.08 5.85
N LEU A 188 -7.76 -9.06 5.03
CA LEU A 188 -8.13 -10.47 5.19
C LEU A 188 -7.55 -11.09 6.48
N LYS A 189 -6.55 -10.48 7.08
CA LYS A 189 -5.98 -10.89 8.38
C LYS A 189 -6.51 -10.06 9.56
N GLY A 190 -7.58 -9.30 9.34
CA GLY A 190 -8.29 -8.54 10.36
C GLY A 190 -7.72 -7.17 10.69
N GLY A 191 -6.84 -6.62 9.83
CA GLY A 191 -6.32 -5.27 9.99
C GLY A 191 -7.33 -4.23 9.53
N ARG A 192 -7.51 -3.17 10.33
CA ARG A 192 -8.36 -2.03 9.97
C ARG A 192 -7.56 -1.02 9.16
N ILE A 193 -8.23 -0.42 8.18
CA ILE A 193 -7.70 0.64 7.33
C ILE A 193 -8.38 1.96 7.68
N TYR A 194 -7.57 3.02 7.80
CA TYR A 194 -8.05 4.38 8.00
C TYR A 194 -7.47 5.30 6.93
N VAL A 195 -8.28 6.20 6.38
CA VAL A 195 -7.80 7.26 5.46
C VAL A 195 -8.03 8.61 6.09
N ILE A 196 -6.95 9.30 6.41
CA ILE A 196 -6.95 10.65 6.98
C ILE A 196 -7.43 11.61 5.89
N PRO A 197 -8.51 12.38 6.12
CA PRO A 197 -9.08 13.28 5.12
C PRO A 197 -8.29 14.60 5.03
N GLU A 198 -6.97 14.51 4.95
CA GLU A 198 -6.04 15.61 4.82
C GLU A 198 -5.02 15.33 3.73
N GLU A 199 -4.59 16.38 3.02
CA GLU A 199 -3.56 16.30 1.99
C GLU A 199 -2.18 16.28 2.64
N LEU A 200 -1.68 15.05 2.93
CA LEU A 200 -0.39 14.85 3.60
C LEU A 200 0.71 14.35 2.64
N LEU A 201 0.40 14.26 1.35
CA LEU A 201 1.32 13.82 0.31
C LEU A 201 1.22 14.71 -0.93
N LYS A 202 2.36 15.07 -1.50
CA LYS A 202 2.48 15.55 -2.89
C LYS A 202 2.93 14.39 -3.76
N TYR A 203 2.07 13.97 -4.67
CA TYR A 203 2.27 12.84 -5.57
C TYR A 203 2.71 13.32 -6.94
N ARG A 204 3.90 12.92 -7.39
CA ARG A 204 4.40 13.33 -8.70
C ARG A 204 3.65 12.60 -9.81
N VAL A 205 3.20 13.36 -10.82
CA VAL A 205 2.61 12.81 -12.05
C VAL A 205 3.48 13.16 -13.23
N ASN A 206 3.91 12.16 -13.96
CA ASN A 206 4.60 12.33 -15.24
C ASN A 206 4.13 11.26 -16.24
N LYS A 207 4.28 11.56 -17.54
CA LYS A 207 3.86 10.66 -18.63
C LYS A 207 4.64 9.33 -18.71
N GLN A 208 5.71 9.19 -17.93
CA GLN A 208 6.57 8.00 -17.93
C GLN A 208 6.29 7.04 -16.78
N GLN A 209 5.28 7.33 -15.95
CA GLN A 209 4.94 6.49 -14.79
C GLN A 209 4.65 5.04 -15.18
N VAL A 210 5.06 4.14 -14.27
CA VAL A 210 4.92 2.69 -14.38
C VAL A 210 3.49 2.26 -14.67
N SER A 211 2.51 2.90 -14.04
CA SER A 211 1.08 2.62 -14.19
C SER A 211 0.53 2.84 -15.60
N PHE A 212 1.16 3.73 -16.39
CA PHE A 212 0.78 3.93 -17.80
C PHE A 212 1.42 2.90 -18.73
N LYS A 213 2.64 2.44 -18.41
CA LYS A 213 3.39 1.54 -19.29
C LYS A 213 3.01 0.07 -19.15
N HIS A 214 2.52 -0.35 -17.99
CA HIS A 214 2.31 -1.75 -17.61
C HIS A 214 0.85 -2.05 -17.24
N HIS A 215 -0.09 -1.41 -17.94
CA HIS A 215 -1.53 -1.51 -17.65
C HIS A 215 -2.07 -2.96 -17.73
N GLU A 216 -1.63 -3.75 -18.70
CA GLU A 216 -2.10 -5.13 -18.90
C GLU A 216 -1.63 -6.07 -17.77
N GLU A 217 -0.34 -5.98 -17.41
CA GLU A 217 0.22 -6.79 -16.32
C GLU A 217 -0.40 -6.41 -14.97
N GLN A 218 -0.62 -5.10 -14.76
CA GLN A 218 -1.33 -4.60 -13.58
C GLN A 218 -2.77 -5.10 -13.54
N ALA A 219 -3.49 -5.09 -14.67
CA ALA A 219 -4.86 -5.62 -14.75
C ALA A 219 -4.93 -7.11 -14.44
N THR A 220 -3.96 -7.88 -14.93
CA THR A 220 -3.83 -9.33 -14.64
C THR A 220 -3.59 -9.57 -13.15
N SER A 221 -2.66 -8.84 -12.54
CA SER A 221 -2.38 -8.91 -11.11
C SER A 221 -3.59 -8.51 -10.27
N ARG A 222 -4.28 -7.43 -10.66
CA ARG A 222 -5.52 -6.97 -10.01
C ARG A 222 -6.58 -8.06 -10.01
N LEU A 223 -6.86 -8.66 -11.16
CA LEU A 223 -7.87 -9.70 -11.28
C LEU A 223 -7.55 -10.90 -10.39
N ARG A 224 -6.29 -11.34 -10.38
CA ARG A 224 -5.83 -12.43 -9.51
C ARG A 224 -6.05 -12.11 -8.04
N ILE A 225 -5.73 -10.89 -7.60
CA ILE A 225 -5.96 -10.45 -6.21
C ILE A 225 -7.45 -10.49 -5.87
N GLN A 226 -8.29 -9.97 -6.74
CA GLN A 226 -9.74 -9.95 -6.56
C GLN A 226 -10.33 -11.36 -6.48
N GLN A 227 -9.86 -12.30 -7.29
CA GLN A 227 -10.23 -13.72 -7.21
C GLN A 227 -9.88 -14.33 -5.85
N GLU A 228 -8.67 -14.07 -5.33
CA GLU A 228 -8.24 -14.55 -4.01
C GLU A 228 -9.13 -13.98 -2.88
N VAL A 229 -9.55 -12.72 -2.98
CA VAL A 229 -10.48 -12.11 -2.03
C VAL A 229 -11.85 -12.80 -2.11
N VAL A 230 -12.39 -13.05 -3.31
CA VAL A 230 -13.65 -13.76 -3.49
C VAL A 230 -13.58 -15.18 -2.89
N GLU A 231 -12.51 -15.92 -3.17
CA GLU A 231 -12.32 -17.26 -2.63
C GLU A 231 -12.26 -17.27 -1.09
N HIS A 232 -11.55 -16.29 -0.51
CA HIS A 232 -11.51 -16.13 0.94
C HIS A 232 -12.90 -15.86 1.51
N LEU A 233 -13.65 -14.92 0.94
CA LEU A 233 -15.02 -14.58 1.38
C LEU A 233 -15.98 -15.79 1.24
N LEU A 234 -15.89 -16.55 0.15
CA LEU A 234 -16.65 -17.78 -0.02
C LEU A 234 -16.30 -18.83 1.05
N ASN A 235 -15.08 -18.83 1.58
CA ASN A 235 -14.70 -19.75 2.65
C ASN A 235 -15.21 -19.32 4.04
N LEU A 236 -15.53 -18.04 4.23
CA LEU A 236 -16.11 -17.53 5.48
C LEU A 236 -17.62 -17.78 5.59
N ILE A 237 -18.32 -17.95 4.47
CA ILE A 237 -19.77 -18.19 4.46
C ILE A 237 -20.07 -19.61 4.96
N GLU A 238 -21.01 -19.76 5.88
CA GLU A 238 -21.39 -21.06 6.46
C GLU A 238 -22.57 -21.72 5.70
N HIS A 239 -22.49 -23.07 5.58
CA HIS A 239 -23.57 -24.00 5.18
C HIS A 239 -24.16 -23.88 3.76
N THR A 240 -25.50 -23.84 3.61
CA THR A 240 -26.22 -24.08 2.33
C THR A 240 -25.96 -23.00 1.30
N GLU A 241 -25.93 -21.74 1.69
CA GLU A 241 -25.63 -20.60 0.80
C GLU A 241 -24.23 -20.69 0.19
N LYS A 242 -23.27 -21.16 0.99
CA LYS A 242 -21.87 -21.38 0.56
C LYS A 242 -21.79 -22.32 -0.63
N ARG A 243 -22.55 -23.43 -0.63
CA ARG A 243 -22.52 -24.41 -1.72
C ARG A 243 -23.02 -23.78 -3.02
N HIS A 244 -24.12 -23.04 -2.96
CA HIS A 244 -24.68 -22.37 -4.12
C HIS A 244 -23.75 -21.31 -4.69
N LEU A 245 -23.20 -20.42 -3.85
CA LEU A 245 -22.27 -19.39 -4.28
C LEU A 245 -20.96 -19.97 -4.83
N LYS A 246 -20.44 -21.04 -4.23
CA LYS A 246 -19.26 -21.75 -4.78
C LYS A 246 -19.53 -22.38 -6.13
N ASN A 247 -20.71 -22.96 -6.31
CA ASN A 247 -21.08 -23.53 -7.61
C ASN A 247 -21.23 -22.44 -8.67
N VAL A 248 -21.89 -21.32 -8.36
CA VAL A 248 -22.00 -20.15 -9.24
C VAL A 248 -20.60 -19.65 -9.62
N TYR A 249 -19.72 -19.45 -8.65
CA TYR A 249 -18.36 -18.98 -8.91
C TYR A 249 -17.56 -19.94 -9.82
N ARG A 250 -17.63 -21.26 -9.56
CA ARG A 250 -16.97 -22.28 -10.39
C ARG A 250 -17.54 -22.30 -11.81
N THR A 251 -18.85 -22.17 -11.97
CA THR A 251 -19.49 -22.09 -13.29
C THR A 251 -18.99 -20.86 -14.05
N MET A 252 -18.89 -19.70 -13.39
CA MET A 252 -18.36 -18.49 -14.03
C MET A 252 -16.88 -18.64 -14.40
N GLN A 253 -16.06 -19.27 -13.55
CA GLN A 253 -14.66 -19.56 -13.89
C GLN A 253 -14.56 -20.47 -15.13
N TYR A 254 -15.41 -21.49 -15.24
CA TYR A 254 -15.48 -22.34 -16.43
C TYR A 254 -15.89 -21.53 -17.69
N LEU A 255 -16.91 -20.67 -17.58
CA LEU A 255 -17.32 -19.79 -18.69
C LEU A 255 -16.21 -18.82 -19.09
N ASN A 256 -15.43 -18.32 -18.14
CA ASN A 256 -14.27 -17.47 -18.44
C ASN A 256 -13.17 -18.24 -19.18
N GLN A 257 -12.87 -19.48 -18.76
CA GLN A 257 -11.92 -20.34 -19.48
C GLN A 257 -12.37 -20.63 -20.91
N ALA A 258 -13.68 -20.70 -21.13
CA ALA A 258 -14.28 -20.83 -22.47
C ALA A 258 -14.41 -19.50 -23.23
N SER A 259 -13.88 -18.40 -22.69
CA SER A 259 -13.96 -17.04 -23.25
C SER A 259 -15.39 -16.52 -23.47
N LEU A 260 -16.35 -17.03 -22.72
CA LEU A 260 -17.77 -16.62 -22.82
C LEU A 260 -18.09 -15.43 -21.89
N ILE A 261 -17.32 -15.23 -20.83
CA ILE A 261 -17.39 -14.06 -19.94
C ILE A 261 -15.97 -13.59 -19.57
N GLN A 262 -15.85 -12.33 -19.21
CA GLN A 262 -14.57 -11.75 -18.79
C GLN A 262 -14.36 -11.90 -17.27
N GLY A 263 -13.10 -11.91 -16.84
CA GLY A 263 -12.76 -12.04 -15.42
C GLY A 263 -13.35 -10.92 -14.55
N ASP A 264 -13.37 -9.68 -15.04
CA ASP A 264 -13.96 -8.53 -14.36
C ASP A 264 -15.48 -8.68 -14.17
N GLU A 265 -16.17 -9.30 -15.10
CA GLU A 265 -17.60 -9.60 -14.98
C GLU A 265 -17.88 -10.60 -13.87
N ILE A 266 -17.02 -11.61 -13.71
CA ILE A 266 -17.10 -12.56 -12.58
C ILE A 266 -16.98 -11.82 -11.26
N ILE A 267 -15.97 -10.97 -11.12
CA ILE A 267 -15.74 -10.19 -9.90
C ILE A 267 -16.94 -9.29 -9.59
N TYR A 268 -17.49 -8.60 -10.58
CA TYR A 268 -18.67 -7.77 -10.41
C TYR A 268 -19.90 -8.57 -9.96
N ILE A 269 -20.17 -9.70 -10.57
CA ILE A 269 -21.31 -10.58 -10.20
C ILE A 269 -21.10 -11.10 -8.77
N MET A 270 -19.91 -11.61 -8.46
CA MET A 270 -19.61 -12.12 -7.11
C MET A 270 -19.70 -11.03 -6.06
N TYR A 271 -19.22 -9.82 -6.33
CA TYR A 271 -19.41 -8.67 -5.46
C TYR A 271 -20.89 -8.41 -5.16
N LYS A 272 -21.76 -8.41 -6.19
CA LYS A 272 -23.21 -8.22 -6.03
C LYS A 272 -23.87 -9.34 -5.22
N LEU A 273 -23.48 -10.59 -5.46
CA LEU A 273 -24.02 -11.74 -4.73
C LEU A 273 -23.57 -11.76 -3.28
N LEU A 274 -22.28 -11.60 -3.02
CA LEU A 274 -21.71 -11.60 -1.67
C LEU A 274 -22.27 -10.46 -0.83
N ARG A 275 -22.46 -9.26 -1.40
CA ARG A 275 -23.03 -8.12 -0.70
C ARG A 275 -24.48 -8.33 -0.26
N ARG A 276 -25.22 -9.22 -0.93
CA ARG A 276 -26.63 -9.56 -0.60
C ARG A 276 -26.75 -10.65 0.47
N THR A 277 -25.66 -11.34 0.81
CA THR A 277 -25.68 -12.31 1.90
C THR A 277 -25.69 -11.56 3.23
N ASN A 278 -26.60 -11.91 4.14
CA ASN A 278 -26.73 -11.28 5.46
C ASN A 278 -25.50 -11.47 6.37
N PHE A 279 -24.54 -12.27 5.93
CA PHE A 279 -23.31 -12.58 6.68
C PHE A 279 -22.38 -11.37 6.85
N PHE A 280 -22.42 -10.41 5.93
CA PHE A 280 -21.51 -9.25 5.91
C PHE A 280 -22.19 -7.93 6.34
N VAL A 281 -23.42 -8.00 6.86
CA VAL A 281 -24.24 -6.84 7.26
C VAL A 281 -24.21 -6.63 8.78
N LYS A 282 -23.16 -7.07 9.47
CA LYS A 282 -22.98 -6.77 10.89
C LYS A 282 -21.84 -5.81 11.12
#